data_e9d94a94dec75ca43658e46ce8d566a2
#
_entry.id   e9d94a94dec75ca43658e46ce8d566a2
#
_cell.length_a   1.000
_cell.length_b   1.000
_cell.length_c   1.000
_cell.angle_alpha   90.00
_cell.angle_beta   90.00
_cell.angle_gamma   90.00
#
_symmetry.space_group_name_H-M   'P 1'
#
loop_
_entity.id
_entity.type
_entity.pdbx_description
1 polymer ?
#
loop_
_entity_poly.entity_id
_entity_poly.type
_entity_poly.pdbx_seq_one_letter_code
_entity_poly.pdbx_strand_id
1 'polypeptide(L)' 'MEKVCVFLADGFEEGEALIPVDLLRRAGAEVTIASISASLCVQGAHGICVTADALAEGLPLEEY' A
#
# COMPACT_ATOMS: atom_id res chain seq x y z
N MET A 1 -18.05 2.38 5.43
CA MET A 1 -16.92 1.63 4.86
C MET A 1 -15.62 2.12 5.45
N GLU A 2 -14.81 1.21 5.96
CA GLU A 2 -13.52 1.57 6.55
C GLU A 2 -12.54 2.01 5.47
N LYS A 3 -11.81 3.05 5.75
CA LYS A 3 -10.73 3.52 4.88
C LYS A 3 -9.39 3.19 5.55
N VAL A 4 -8.54 2.47 4.85
CA VAL A 4 -7.25 2.01 5.36
C VAL A 4 -6.16 2.44 4.40
N CYS A 5 -5.07 2.97 4.95
CA CYS A 5 -3.91 3.32 4.16
C CYS A 5 -2.74 2.41 4.56
N VAL A 6 -2.14 1.76 3.57
CA VAL A 6 -0.97 0.90 3.79
C VAL A 6 0.21 1.55 3.11
N PHE A 7 1.25 1.86 3.89
CA PHE A 7 2.45 2.49 3.35
C PHE A 7 3.45 1.42 2.91
N LEU A 8 3.98 1.56 1.71
CA LEU A 8 5.03 0.68 1.21
C LEU A 8 6.30 1.47 0.95
N ALA A 9 7.42 0.87 1.35
CA ALA A 9 8.75 1.37 1.05
C ALA A 9 9.53 0.28 0.32
N ASP A 10 10.55 0.66 -0.44
CA ASP A 10 11.42 -0.33 -1.07
C ASP A 10 11.99 -1.27 0.00
N GLY A 11 11.99 -2.56 -0.33
CA GLY A 11 12.45 -3.60 0.60
C GLY A 11 11.34 -4.18 1.45
N PHE A 12 10.08 -3.83 1.20
CA PHE A 12 8.96 -4.40 1.96
C PHE A 12 8.86 -5.91 1.74
N GLU A 13 8.33 -6.63 2.74
CA GLU A 13 8.10 -8.07 2.62
C GLU A 13 6.79 -8.30 1.89
N GLU A 14 6.84 -8.88 0.70
CA GLU A 14 5.69 -8.94 -0.20
C GLU A 14 4.49 -9.65 0.44
N GLY A 15 4.71 -10.82 1.05
CA GLY A 15 3.62 -11.56 1.66
C GLY A 15 3.01 -10.82 2.84
N GLU A 16 3.86 -10.27 3.70
CA GLU A 16 3.38 -9.56 4.88
C GLU A 16 2.60 -8.31 4.55
N ALA A 17 2.95 -7.65 3.44
CA ALA A 17 2.27 -6.42 3.04
C ALA A 17 1.00 -6.70 2.25
N LEU A 18 1.05 -7.63 1.30
CA LEU A 18 -0.03 -7.80 0.33
C LEU A 18 -1.15 -8.70 0.81
N ILE A 19 -0.86 -9.69 1.65
CA ILE A 19 -1.92 -10.57 2.17
C ILE A 19 -2.92 -9.79 3.01
N PRO A 20 -2.50 -8.92 3.95
CA PRO A 20 -3.48 -8.09 4.67
C PRO A 20 -4.29 -7.19 3.76
N VAL A 21 -3.65 -6.60 2.72
CA VAL A 21 -4.37 -5.76 1.76
C VAL A 21 -5.45 -6.57 1.05
N ASP A 22 -5.09 -7.76 0.58
CA ASP A 22 -6.04 -8.64 -0.10
C ASP A 22 -7.23 -8.97 0.82
N LEU A 23 -6.94 -9.38 2.05
CA LEU A 23 -7.99 -9.75 2.99
C LEU A 23 -8.90 -8.57 3.33
N LEU A 24 -8.31 -7.39 3.53
CA LEU A 24 -9.11 -6.19 3.85
C LEU A 24 -10.01 -5.81 2.68
N ARG A 25 -9.49 -5.87 1.45
CA ARG A 25 -10.30 -5.56 0.27
C ARG A 25 -11.42 -6.57 0.09
N ARG A 26 -11.17 -7.85 0.33
CA ARG A 26 -12.20 -8.88 0.28
C ARG A 26 -13.28 -8.65 1.33
N ALA A 27 -12.91 -8.08 2.46
CA ALA A 27 -13.85 -7.79 3.55
C ALA A 27 -14.63 -6.49 3.31
N GLY A 28 -14.36 -5.79 2.22
CA GLY A 28 -15.09 -4.59 1.86
C GLY A 28 -14.45 -3.28 2.31
N ALA A 29 -13.26 -3.31 2.90
CA ALA A 29 -12.56 -2.09 3.27
C ALA A 29 -12.02 -1.39 2.02
N GLU A 30 -11.99 -0.06 2.08
CA GLU A 30 -11.39 0.74 1.02
C GLU A 30 -9.91 0.93 1.38
N VAL A 31 -9.03 0.19 0.70
CA VAL A 31 -7.61 0.18 1.01
C VAL A 31 -6.83 0.94 -0.05
N THR A 32 -6.06 1.92 0.38
CA THR A 32 -5.12 2.65 -0.48
C THR A 32 -3.72 2.19 -0.14
N ILE A 33 -2.99 1.72 -1.15
CA ILE A 33 -1.57 1.42 -1.02
C ILE A 33 -0.81 2.68 -1.40
N ALA A 34 -0.04 3.21 -0.47
CA ALA A 34 0.68 4.46 -0.65
C ALA A 34 2.19 4.23 -0.66
N SER A 35 2.87 4.70 -1.70
CA SER A 35 4.32 4.64 -1.77
C SER A 35 4.91 5.80 -1.00
N ILE A 36 5.87 5.52 -0.12
CA ILE A 36 6.56 6.59 0.62
C ILE A 36 7.74 7.16 -0.17
N SER A 37 8.03 6.60 -1.37
CA SER A 37 9.06 7.15 -2.23
C SER A 37 8.45 8.10 -3.27
N ALA A 38 9.28 8.61 -4.17
CA ALA A 38 8.81 9.48 -5.25
C ALA A 38 8.21 8.69 -6.41
N SER A 39 8.27 7.36 -6.39
CA SER A 39 7.79 6.50 -7.46
C SER A 39 6.62 5.66 -7.00
N LEU A 40 5.64 5.45 -7.89
CA LEU A 40 4.53 4.53 -7.61
C LEU A 40 4.99 3.06 -7.63
N CYS A 41 6.09 2.75 -8.34
CA CYS A 41 6.63 1.40 -8.37
C CYS A 41 7.48 1.17 -7.12
N VAL A 42 7.06 0.23 -6.27
CA VAL A 42 7.76 -0.08 -5.02
C VAL A 42 8.31 -1.48 -5.12
N GLN A 43 9.61 -1.63 -4.88
CA GLN A 43 10.31 -2.89 -5.05
C GLN A 43 10.32 -3.65 -3.73
N GLY A 44 9.78 -4.87 -3.74
CA GLY A 44 9.79 -5.72 -2.55
C GLY A 44 11.12 -6.39 -2.33
N ALA A 45 11.28 -6.99 -1.16
CA ALA A 45 12.53 -7.63 -0.74
C ALA A 45 12.92 -8.81 -1.62
N HIS A 46 11.95 -9.44 -2.26
CA HIS A 46 12.19 -10.64 -3.09
C HIS A 46 12.03 -10.35 -4.57
N GLY A 47 12.20 -9.09 -4.97
CA GLY A 47 12.21 -8.70 -6.37
C GLY A 47 10.86 -8.52 -7.03
N ILE A 48 9.78 -8.47 -6.26
CA ILE A 48 8.44 -8.27 -6.80
C ILE A 48 8.11 -6.78 -6.73
N CYS A 49 7.86 -6.18 -7.88
CA CYS A 49 7.47 -4.76 -7.95
C CYS A 49 5.96 -4.65 -7.81
N VAL A 50 5.53 -3.77 -6.92
CA VAL A 50 4.11 -3.48 -6.73
C VAL A 50 3.87 -2.03 -7.11
N THR A 51 2.84 -1.79 -7.92
CA THR A 51 2.44 -0.43 -8.24
C THR A 51 1.47 0.07 -7.18
N ALA A 52 1.89 1.08 -6.44
CA ALA A 52 1.05 1.67 -5.41
C ALA A 52 -0.11 2.45 -6.05
N ASP A 53 -1.17 2.66 -5.28
CA ASP A 53 -2.33 3.42 -5.77
C ASP A 53 -2.03 4.91 -5.80
N ALA A 54 -1.17 5.38 -4.90
CA ALA A 54 -0.86 6.80 -4.78
C ALA A 54 0.49 6.97 -4.11
N LEU A 55 1.05 8.18 -4.23
CA LEU A 55 2.20 8.57 -3.42
C LEU A 55 1.69 8.98 -2.04
N ALA A 56 2.44 8.65 -0.99
CA ALA A 56 2.06 9.05 0.37
C ALA A 56 2.04 10.57 0.51
N GLU A 57 2.96 11.24 -0.19
CA GLU A 57 3.00 12.70 -0.19
C GLU A 57 1.72 13.25 -0.80
N GLY A 58 1.06 14.13 -0.07
CA GLY A 58 -0.17 14.77 -0.53
C GLY A 58 -1.43 14.00 -0.26
N LEU A 59 -1.37 12.79 0.31
CA LEU A 59 -2.58 12.06 0.67
C LEU A 59 -3.28 12.73 1.86
N PRO A 60 -4.61 12.79 1.83
CA PRO A 60 -5.36 13.34 2.97
C PRO A 60 -5.45 12.28 4.09
N LEU A 61 -4.36 12.12 4.84
CA LEU A 61 -4.26 11.05 5.84
C LEU A 61 -5.33 11.16 6.93
N GLU A 62 -5.84 12.34 7.16
CA GLU A 62 -6.91 12.54 8.16
C GLU A 62 -8.23 11.87 7.77
N GLU A 63 -8.34 11.41 6.54
CA GLU A 63 -9.54 10.70 6.09
C GLU A 63 -9.49 9.19 6.40
N TYR A 64 -8.33 8.72 6.86
CA TYR A 64 -8.15 7.30 7.15
C TYR A 64 -8.29 6.97 8.62
#